data_ff5a4b7781109af5bf85b563dfa54aef
#
_entry.id   ff5a4b7781109af5bf85b563dfa54aef
#
_cell.length_a   1.000
_cell.length_b   1.000
_cell.length_c   1.000
_cell.angle_alpha   90.00
_cell.angle_beta   90.00
_cell.angle_gamma   90.00
#
_symmetry.space_group_name_H-M   'P 1'
#
loop_
_entity.id
_entity.type
_entity.pdbx_description
1 polymer ?
#
loop_
_entity_poly.entity_id
_entity_poly.type
_entity_poly.pdbx_seq_one_letter_code
_entity_poly.pdbx_strand_id
1 'polypeptide(L)'
;KGEKKRLKTSRLGAILLSHGHLDHTWGVLPWLKSMSLDGRTQPLIVMGPTSSTNIDALLSGKEPDKEPEVDLFHQYSIWRQLGATSAILGYEVDWVLGDGKRWFSLDSGLLSELQQPLSKVTVSAHPTKHSVPSFAWRIATADRPGVFDRKKAEKLPEKIRMKLSQGENVEYAGEELHSSDFRGP
;
A
#
# COMPACT_ATOMS: atom_id res chain seq x y z
N LYS A 1 13.06 -0.06 -30.19
CA LYS A 1 13.12 1.08 -29.24
C LYS A 1 11.91 0.94 -28.32
N GLY A 2 12.13 0.38 -27.10
CA GLY A 2 11.04 0.24 -26.13
C GLY A 2 10.66 1.62 -25.58
N GLU A 3 9.40 1.99 -25.72
CA GLU A 3 8.86 3.16 -25.03
C GLU A 3 9.02 2.95 -23.53
N LYS A 4 9.83 3.79 -22.89
CA LYS A 4 9.88 3.89 -21.43
C LYS A 4 8.51 4.39 -20.97
N LYS A 5 7.63 3.49 -20.53
CA LYS A 5 6.38 3.89 -19.86
C LYS A 5 6.73 4.74 -18.65
N ARG A 6 6.50 6.04 -18.75
CA ARG A 6 6.65 6.96 -17.63
C ARG A 6 5.67 6.56 -16.53
N LEU A 7 6.17 6.29 -15.34
CA LEU A 7 5.31 6.06 -14.16
C LEU A 7 4.45 7.31 -13.97
N LYS A 8 3.14 7.14 -14.00
CA LYS A 8 2.20 8.23 -13.71
C LYS A 8 2.16 8.41 -12.19
N THR A 9 2.83 9.42 -11.69
CA THR A 9 2.87 9.79 -10.26
C THR A 9 1.48 9.98 -9.67
N SER A 10 0.49 10.40 -10.48
CA SER A 10 -0.91 10.52 -10.08
C SER A 10 -1.59 9.18 -9.69
N ARG A 11 -0.99 8.04 -10.02
CA ARG A 11 -1.52 6.71 -9.64
C ARG A 11 -0.83 6.11 -8.41
N LEU A 12 0.15 6.79 -7.87
CA LEU A 12 0.84 6.34 -6.67
C LEU A 12 -0.08 6.55 -5.47
N GLY A 13 -0.42 5.48 -4.75
CA GLY A 13 -1.25 5.53 -3.53
C GLY A 13 -0.43 5.60 -2.26
N ALA A 14 0.77 5.02 -2.26
CA ALA A 14 1.63 5.02 -1.08
C ALA A 14 3.12 5.02 -1.42
N ILE A 15 3.92 5.46 -0.45
CA ILE A 15 5.35 5.22 -0.33
C ILE A 15 5.55 4.33 0.91
N LEU A 16 6.16 3.17 0.73
CA LEU A 16 6.41 2.20 1.79
C LEU A 16 7.92 2.17 2.06
N LEU A 17 8.32 2.72 3.18
CA LEU A 17 9.73 2.79 3.58
C LEU A 17 10.10 1.55 4.38
N SER A 18 11.20 0.90 4.02
CA SER A 18 11.68 -0.27 4.75
C SER A 18 12.26 0.12 6.11
N HIS A 19 12.99 1.21 6.19
CA HIS A 19 13.62 1.75 7.40
C HIS A 19 14.15 3.18 7.16
N GLY A 20 14.71 3.80 8.18
CA GLY A 20 15.08 5.22 8.18
C GLY A 20 16.49 5.56 7.70
N HIS A 21 17.33 4.63 7.22
CA HIS A 21 18.64 5.01 6.69
C HIS A 21 18.53 5.93 5.48
N LEU A 22 19.43 6.91 5.37
CA LEU A 22 19.35 7.99 4.39
C LEU A 22 19.34 7.52 2.93
N ASP A 23 20.09 6.47 2.60
CA ASP A 23 20.12 5.86 1.27
C ASP A 23 18.76 5.26 0.85
N HIS A 24 17.85 5.02 1.81
CA HIS A 24 16.48 4.57 1.56
C HIS A 24 15.45 5.70 1.61
N THR A 25 15.77 6.85 2.18
CA THR A 25 14.81 7.93 2.46
C THR A 25 15.12 9.25 1.76
N TRP A 26 16.37 9.48 1.33
CA TRP A 26 16.85 10.74 0.80
C TRP A 26 16.01 11.36 -0.33
N GLY A 27 15.47 10.53 -1.20
CA GLY A 27 14.67 10.98 -2.34
C GLY A 27 13.22 11.34 -2.02
N VAL A 28 12.72 11.06 -0.82
CA VAL A 28 11.28 11.19 -0.50
C VAL A 28 10.83 12.64 -0.58
N LEU A 29 11.48 13.53 0.16
CA LEU A 29 11.09 14.94 0.24
C LEU A 29 11.11 15.67 -1.12
N PRO A 30 12.18 15.59 -1.94
CA PRO A 30 12.18 16.15 -3.28
C PRO A 30 11.09 15.57 -4.19
N TRP A 31 10.81 14.27 -4.03
CA TRP A 31 9.80 13.62 -4.84
C TRP A 31 8.37 14.08 -4.48
N LEU A 32 8.07 14.22 -3.19
CA LEU A 32 6.81 14.81 -2.74
C LEU A 32 6.60 16.20 -3.34
N LYS A 33 7.65 17.03 -3.33
CA LYS A 33 7.59 18.37 -3.91
C LYS A 33 7.44 18.34 -5.43
N SER A 34 8.11 17.43 -6.12
CA SER A 34 7.92 17.25 -7.58
C SER A 34 6.48 16.87 -7.91
N MET A 35 5.85 15.95 -7.15
CA MET A 35 4.44 15.60 -7.33
C MET A 35 3.51 16.79 -7.10
N SER A 36 3.83 17.66 -6.14
CA SER A 36 3.11 18.92 -5.91
C SER A 36 3.20 19.86 -7.13
N LEU A 37 4.40 20.04 -7.66
CA LEU A 37 4.63 20.89 -8.85
C LEU A 37 3.98 20.32 -10.12
N ASP A 38 3.87 18.98 -10.21
CA ASP A 38 3.16 18.29 -11.30
C ASP A 38 1.62 18.36 -11.14
N GLY A 39 1.10 19.08 -10.13
CA GLY A 39 -0.32 19.28 -9.91
C GLY A 39 -1.05 18.06 -9.35
N ARG A 40 -0.40 17.24 -8.52
CA ARG A 40 -1.04 16.13 -7.84
C ARG A 40 -2.21 16.62 -6.97
N THR A 41 -3.34 15.92 -7.04
CA THR A 41 -4.52 16.14 -6.18
C THR A 41 -4.93 14.89 -5.40
N GLN A 42 -4.43 13.71 -5.80
CA GLN A 42 -4.78 12.45 -5.15
C GLN A 42 -4.04 12.29 -3.81
N PRO A 43 -4.70 11.76 -2.77
CA PRO A 43 -4.06 11.47 -1.49
C PRO A 43 -2.84 10.57 -1.64
N LEU A 44 -1.90 10.67 -0.71
CA LEU A 44 -0.70 9.85 -0.61
C LEU A 44 -0.48 9.43 0.83
N ILE A 45 -0.21 8.16 1.05
CA ILE A 45 0.19 7.65 2.36
C ILE A 45 1.71 7.41 2.32
N VAL A 46 2.44 7.88 3.33
CA VAL A 46 3.86 7.57 3.53
C VAL A 46 3.97 6.72 4.79
N MET A 47 4.35 5.47 4.62
CA MET A 47 4.35 4.48 5.70
C MET A 47 5.74 3.97 5.99
N GLY A 48 6.04 3.74 7.27
CA GLY A 48 7.31 3.13 7.65
C GLY A 48 7.34 2.65 9.09
N PRO A 49 8.41 1.93 9.48
CA PRO A 49 8.59 1.43 10.82
C PRO A 49 9.05 2.51 11.82
N THR A 50 8.67 2.31 13.06
CA THR A 50 9.27 2.95 14.23
C THR A 50 9.35 1.95 15.38
N SER A 51 9.97 2.31 16.49
CA SER A 51 10.04 1.44 17.67
C SER A 51 8.68 1.38 18.39
N SER A 52 8.44 0.29 19.11
CA SER A 52 7.26 0.18 19.99
C SER A 52 7.29 1.24 21.10
N THR A 53 8.46 1.62 21.57
CA THR A 53 8.64 2.70 22.55
C THR A 53 8.15 4.03 22.00
N ASN A 54 8.44 4.33 20.74
CA ASN A 54 7.95 5.55 20.08
C ASN A 54 6.42 5.53 19.91
N ILE A 55 5.84 4.37 19.57
CA ILE A 55 4.38 4.24 19.52
C ILE A 55 3.76 4.46 20.91
N ASP A 56 4.35 3.92 21.98
CA ASP A 56 3.88 4.12 23.36
C ASP A 56 3.97 5.59 23.78
N ALA A 57 5.03 6.30 23.41
CA ALA A 57 5.19 7.71 23.66
C ALA A 57 4.09 8.53 22.93
N LEU A 58 3.88 8.27 21.63
CA LEU A 58 2.84 8.94 20.84
C LEU A 58 1.44 8.72 21.42
N LEU A 59 1.12 7.50 21.83
CA LEU A 59 -0.17 7.16 22.45
C LEU A 59 -0.37 7.85 23.81
N SER A 60 0.72 8.11 24.53
CA SER A 60 0.71 8.80 25.82
C SER A 60 0.74 10.32 25.68
N GLY A 61 0.75 10.86 24.45
CA GLY A 61 0.91 12.30 24.20
C GLY A 61 2.29 12.83 24.55
N LYS A 62 3.29 11.95 24.67
CA LYS A 62 4.68 12.32 24.91
C LYS A 62 5.44 12.43 23.61
N GLU A 63 6.47 13.28 23.59
CA GLU A 63 7.39 13.32 22.46
C GLU A 63 8.22 12.03 22.45
N PRO A 64 8.26 11.27 21.33
CA PRO A 64 9.11 10.10 21.17
C PRO A 64 10.59 10.46 21.32
N ASP A 65 11.39 9.46 21.68
CA ASP A 65 12.83 9.60 21.73
C ASP A 65 13.37 9.95 20.33
N LYS A 66 14.31 10.88 20.28
CA LYS A 66 14.96 11.34 19.04
C LYS A 66 16.12 10.45 18.62
N GLU A 67 16.46 9.48 19.42
CA GLU A 67 17.49 8.50 19.08
C GLU A 67 16.87 7.15 18.72
N PRO A 68 17.39 6.49 17.69
CA PRO A 68 18.43 6.97 16.78
C PRO A 68 17.91 8.02 15.78
N GLU A 69 18.76 8.97 15.37
CA GLU A 69 18.43 10.03 14.39
C GLU A 69 17.85 9.49 13.08
N VAL A 70 18.09 8.23 12.79
CA VAL A 70 17.58 7.50 11.63
C VAL A 70 16.20 6.87 11.85
N ASP A 71 15.54 7.10 12.99
CA ASP A 71 14.14 6.69 13.18
C ASP A 71 13.22 7.53 12.28
N LEU A 72 12.27 6.87 11.64
CA LEU A 72 11.37 7.56 10.70
C LEU A 72 10.47 8.57 11.38
N PHE A 73 10.12 8.42 12.67
CA PHE A 73 9.39 9.45 13.41
C PHE A 73 10.14 10.78 13.37
N HIS A 74 11.44 10.74 13.66
CA HIS A 74 12.27 11.94 13.65
C HIS A 74 12.35 12.56 12.26
N GLN A 75 12.59 11.74 11.23
CA GLN A 75 12.65 12.21 9.84
C GLN A 75 11.31 12.81 9.38
N TYR A 76 10.18 12.17 9.66
CA TYR A 76 8.85 12.69 9.32
C TYR A 76 8.59 14.03 9.99
N SER A 77 8.97 14.17 11.25
CA SER A 77 8.85 15.43 11.99
C SER A 77 9.64 16.55 11.31
N ILE A 78 10.89 16.30 10.94
CA ILE A 78 11.74 17.27 10.20
C ILE A 78 11.12 17.58 8.84
N TRP A 79 10.71 16.58 8.07
CA TRP A 79 10.15 16.81 6.74
C TRP A 79 8.87 17.63 6.77
N ARG A 80 8.01 17.41 7.76
CA ARG A 80 6.81 18.23 7.99
C ARG A 80 7.17 19.67 8.31
N GLN A 81 8.18 19.91 9.12
CA GLN A 81 8.71 21.26 9.41
C GLN A 81 9.29 21.93 8.15
N LEU A 82 9.88 21.16 7.25
CA LEU A 82 10.40 21.63 5.96
C LEU A 82 9.30 21.79 4.90
N GLY A 83 8.04 21.64 5.25
CA GLY A 83 6.91 21.88 4.37
C GLY A 83 6.30 20.64 3.70
N ALA A 84 6.64 19.43 4.14
CA ALA A 84 5.99 18.22 3.67
C ALA A 84 4.64 17.98 4.39
N THR A 85 3.76 18.95 4.35
CA THR A 85 2.40 18.91 4.89
C THR A 85 1.38 19.05 3.76
N SER A 86 0.18 18.53 3.97
CA SER A 86 -0.92 18.59 2.99
C SER A 86 -1.18 20.03 2.53
N ALA A 87 -1.14 20.98 3.44
CA ALA A 87 -1.38 22.40 3.15
C ALA A 87 -0.32 23.01 2.20
N ILE A 88 0.96 22.65 2.36
CA ILE A 88 2.06 23.18 1.55
C ILE A 88 2.23 22.42 0.25
N LEU A 89 1.99 21.11 0.26
CA LEU A 89 2.10 20.27 -0.93
C LEU A 89 0.90 20.46 -1.88
N GLY A 90 -0.28 20.86 -1.38
CA GLY A 90 -1.48 21.04 -2.17
C GLY A 90 -2.22 19.74 -2.48
N TYR A 91 -1.86 18.65 -1.82
CA TYR A 91 -2.57 17.37 -1.83
C TYR A 91 -2.46 16.72 -0.45
N GLU A 92 -3.42 15.87 -0.12
CA GLU A 92 -3.42 15.16 1.16
C GLU A 92 -2.23 14.19 1.25
N VAL A 93 -1.46 14.29 2.33
CA VAL A 93 -0.39 13.36 2.67
C VAL A 93 -0.57 12.91 4.12
N ASP A 94 -0.66 11.60 4.33
CA ASP A 94 -0.74 10.99 5.65
C ASP A 94 0.59 10.29 5.98
N TRP A 95 1.14 10.61 7.16
CA TRP A 95 2.41 10.12 7.67
C TRP A 95 2.15 9.04 8.70
N VAL A 96 2.33 7.78 8.32
CA VAL A 96 1.96 6.60 9.12
C VAL A 96 3.20 5.86 9.59
N LEU A 97 3.26 5.61 10.89
CA LEU A 97 4.30 4.82 11.55
C LEU A 97 3.73 3.55 12.14
N GLY A 98 4.51 2.48 12.16
CA GLY A 98 4.11 1.23 12.76
C GLY A 98 5.24 0.49 13.46
N ASP A 99 4.87 -0.32 14.47
CA ASP A 99 5.80 -1.24 15.16
C ASP A 99 5.62 -2.71 14.74
N GLY A 100 4.81 -2.92 13.69
CA GLY A 100 4.43 -4.24 13.19
C GLY A 100 3.16 -4.82 13.81
N LYS A 101 2.61 -4.17 14.86
CA LYS A 101 1.35 -4.54 15.51
C LYS A 101 0.36 -3.39 15.54
N ARG A 102 0.84 -2.18 15.76
CA ARG A 102 0.06 -0.95 15.88
C ARG A 102 0.48 0.03 14.80
N TRP A 103 -0.45 0.85 14.36
CA TRP A 103 -0.24 1.88 13.35
C TRP A 103 -0.70 3.22 13.90
N PHE A 104 0.08 4.24 13.64
CA PHE A 104 -0.17 5.59 14.13
C PHE A 104 0.04 6.59 13.00
N SER A 105 -1.02 7.36 12.69
CA SER A 105 -0.93 8.51 11.80
C SER A 105 -0.52 9.73 12.63
N LEU A 106 0.44 10.50 12.15
CA LEU A 106 0.86 11.74 12.81
C LEU A 106 -0.21 12.84 12.77
N ASP A 107 -1.23 12.67 11.94
CA ASP A 107 -2.33 13.62 11.79
C ASP A 107 -3.61 13.13 12.49
N SER A 108 -3.94 11.84 12.45
CA SER A 108 -5.19 11.29 12.98
C SER A 108 -5.05 10.40 14.22
N GLY A 109 -3.82 10.08 14.64
CA GLY A 109 -3.57 9.26 15.84
C GLY A 109 -3.58 7.76 15.57
N LEU A 110 -3.96 6.95 16.60
CA LEU A 110 -3.96 5.50 16.52
C LEU A 110 -4.95 5.00 15.45
N LEU A 111 -4.46 4.16 14.57
CA LEU A 111 -5.26 3.50 13.53
C LEU A 111 -5.67 2.10 14.01
N SER A 112 -6.92 1.71 13.73
CA SER A 112 -7.45 0.38 14.09
C SER A 112 -6.76 -0.74 13.29
N GLU A 113 -6.31 -0.42 12.08
CA GLU A 113 -5.66 -1.37 11.17
C GLU A 113 -4.68 -0.66 10.23
N LEU A 114 -3.86 -1.44 9.54
CA LEU A 114 -3.00 -0.93 8.48
C LEU A 114 -3.84 -0.38 7.34
N GLN A 115 -3.66 0.89 7.03
CA GLN A 115 -4.32 1.53 5.90
C GLN A 115 -3.89 0.90 4.57
N GLN A 116 -4.88 0.49 3.78
CA GLN A 116 -4.62 -0.09 2.47
C GLN A 116 -4.58 1.02 1.42
N PRO A 117 -3.42 1.30 0.80
CA PRO A 117 -3.24 2.45 -0.07
C PRO A 117 -4.02 2.36 -1.39
N LEU A 118 -4.43 1.16 -1.78
CA LEU A 118 -5.16 0.89 -3.02
C LEU A 118 -6.19 -0.21 -2.80
N SER A 119 -7.42 0.00 -3.25
CA SER A 119 -8.54 -0.94 -3.06
C SER A 119 -8.34 -2.34 -3.67
N LYS A 120 -7.40 -2.49 -4.60
CA LYS A 120 -7.12 -3.76 -5.30
C LYS A 120 -5.83 -4.44 -4.86
N VAL A 121 -5.21 -3.92 -3.81
CA VAL A 121 -3.91 -4.37 -3.33
C VAL A 121 -3.98 -4.53 -1.82
N THR A 122 -3.56 -5.67 -1.30
CA THR A 122 -3.35 -5.87 0.13
C THR A 122 -1.88 -5.64 0.45
N VAL A 123 -1.62 -4.75 1.39
CA VAL A 123 -0.28 -4.46 1.89
C VAL A 123 -0.17 -5.03 3.31
N SER A 124 0.91 -5.72 3.60
CA SER A 124 1.26 -6.16 4.94
C SER A 124 2.73 -5.88 5.23
N ALA A 125 3.02 -5.55 6.49
CA ALA A 125 4.35 -5.24 6.99
C ALA A 125 4.81 -6.34 7.96
N HIS A 126 6.06 -6.75 7.81
CA HIS A 126 6.67 -7.74 8.69
C HIS A 126 7.96 -7.17 9.27
N PRO A 127 8.07 -7.05 10.59
CA PRO A 127 9.32 -6.60 11.23
C PRO A 127 10.49 -7.49 10.84
N THR A 128 11.62 -6.87 10.55
CA THR A 128 12.86 -7.56 10.19
C THR A 128 13.98 -7.18 11.14
N LYS A 129 14.99 -8.05 11.26
CA LYS A 129 16.16 -7.79 12.09
C LYS A 129 17.09 -6.82 11.37
N HIS A 130 17.25 -5.63 11.93
CA HIS A 130 18.16 -4.58 11.44
C HIS A 130 18.71 -3.80 12.64
N SER A 131 19.67 -2.89 12.41
CA SER A 131 20.19 -1.96 13.43
C SER A 131 19.17 -0.89 13.87
N VAL A 132 18.15 -0.66 13.05
CA VAL A 132 17.04 0.27 13.29
C VAL A 132 15.71 -0.43 13.02
N PRO A 133 14.55 0.11 13.49
CA PRO A 133 13.25 -0.43 13.14
C PRO A 133 13.10 -0.61 11.64
N SER A 134 12.75 -1.81 11.20
CA SER A 134 12.75 -2.17 9.78
C SER A 134 11.61 -3.12 9.43
N PHE A 135 11.03 -2.92 8.23
CA PHE A 135 9.97 -3.75 7.67
C PHE A 135 10.35 -4.39 6.34
N ALA A 136 9.95 -5.65 6.18
CA ALA A 136 9.70 -6.23 4.86
C ALA A 136 8.22 -6.00 4.51
N TRP A 137 7.96 -5.46 3.32
CA TRP A 137 6.62 -5.23 2.82
C TRP A 137 6.20 -6.35 1.88
N ARG A 138 5.01 -6.91 2.12
CA ARG A 138 4.35 -7.81 1.18
C ARG A 138 3.19 -7.09 0.52
N ILE A 139 3.22 -7.04 -0.81
CA ILE A 139 2.17 -6.45 -1.62
C ILE A 139 1.53 -7.59 -2.41
N ALA A 140 0.23 -7.82 -2.20
CA ALA A 140 -0.52 -8.85 -2.88
C ALA A 140 -1.70 -8.22 -3.63
N THR A 141 -1.91 -8.64 -4.86
CA THR A 141 -3.16 -8.37 -5.58
C THR A 141 -4.14 -9.49 -5.29
N ALA A 142 -5.44 -9.20 -5.35
CA ALA A 142 -6.44 -10.27 -5.34
C ALA A 142 -6.16 -11.25 -6.49
N ASP A 143 -6.36 -12.51 -6.23
CA ASP A 143 -6.24 -13.54 -7.25
C ASP A 143 -7.19 -13.19 -8.41
N ARG A 144 -6.63 -13.06 -9.58
CA ARG A 144 -7.45 -12.89 -10.78
C ARG A 144 -7.97 -14.26 -11.15
N PRO A 145 -9.28 -14.41 -11.35
CA PRO A 145 -9.77 -15.64 -11.92
C PRO A 145 -9.01 -15.91 -13.22
N GLY A 146 -8.46 -17.10 -13.37
CA GLY A 146 -7.71 -17.50 -14.55
C GLY A 146 -8.50 -17.28 -15.84
N VAL A 147 -7.84 -17.35 -16.98
CA VAL A 147 -8.48 -17.16 -18.29
C VAL A 147 -9.53 -18.27 -18.49
N PHE A 148 -10.73 -17.89 -18.94
CA PHE A 148 -11.82 -18.84 -19.21
C PHE A 148 -11.41 -19.82 -20.31
N ASP A 149 -11.40 -21.12 -19.98
CA ASP A 149 -11.05 -22.20 -20.91
C ASP A 149 -12.26 -22.56 -21.79
N ARG A 150 -12.30 -21.99 -22.97
CA ARG A 150 -13.37 -22.25 -23.95
C ARG A 150 -13.44 -23.71 -24.39
N LYS A 151 -12.32 -24.43 -24.37
CA LYS A 151 -12.29 -25.86 -24.77
C LYS A 151 -12.98 -26.74 -23.74
N LYS A 152 -12.71 -26.50 -22.45
CA LYS A 152 -13.41 -27.19 -21.36
C LYS A 152 -14.92 -26.95 -21.39
N ALA A 153 -15.35 -25.77 -21.81
CA ALA A 153 -16.77 -25.38 -21.86
C ALA A 153 -17.42 -25.64 -23.22
N GLU A 154 -16.73 -26.23 -24.19
CA GLU A 154 -17.20 -26.35 -25.59
C GLU A 154 -18.55 -27.04 -25.73
N LYS A 155 -18.79 -28.07 -24.91
CA LYS A 155 -20.05 -28.84 -24.91
C LYS A 155 -21.22 -28.19 -24.19
N LEU A 156 -20.99 -27.06 -23.49
CA LEU A 156 -22.04 -26.36 -22.75
C LEU A 156 -22.77 -25.36 -23.65
N PRO A 157 -24.09 -25.16 -23.44
CA PRO A 157 -24.85 -24.11 -24.12
C PRO A 157 -24.23 -22.72 -23.96
N GLU A 158 -24.38 -21.87 -24.95
CA GLU A 158 -23.77 -20.52 -24.97
C GLU A 158 -24.13 -19.68 -23.74
N LYS A 159 -25.38 -19.71 -23.30
CA LYS A 159 -25.83 -18.99 -22.10
C LYS A 159 -25.09 -19.43 -20.83
N ILE A 160 -24.84 -20.74 -20.70
CA ILE A 160 -24.10 -21.30 -19.56
C ILE A 160 -22.64 -20.89 -19.64
N ARG A 161 -22.01 -20.98 -20.80
CA ARG A 161 -20.64 -20.54 -21.04
C ARG A 161 -20.42 -19.06 -20.71
N MET A 162 -21.39 -18.22 -21.07
CA MET A 162 -21.35 -16.80 -20.80
C MET A 162 -21.34 -16.53 -19.29
N LYS A 163 -22.22 -17.13 -18.52
CA LYS A 163 -22.29 -17.00 -17.06
C LYS A 163 -21.01 -17.49 -16.39
N LEU A 164 -20.53 -18.68 -16.74
CA LEU A 164 -19.27 -19.23 -16.23
C LEU A 164 -18.08 -18.34 -16.57
N SER A 165 -18.05 -17.71 -17.75
CA SER A 165 -17.00 -16.77 -18.14
C SER A 165 -17.03 -15.46 -17.32
N GLN A 166 -18.19 -15.08 -16.82
CA GLN A 166 -18.39 -13.92 -15.92
C GLN A 166 -18.05 -14.25 -14.47
N GLY A 167 -17.78 -15.52 -14.15
CA GLY A 167 -17.43 -15.94 -12.79
C GLY A 167 -18.63 -16.45 -11.98
N GLU A 168 -19.80 -16.61 -12.60
CA GLU A 168 -21.00 -17.14 -11.95
C GLU A 168 -20.96 -18.68 -11.95
N ASN A 169 -21.31 -19.28 -10.81
CA ASN A 169 -21.61 -20.70 -10.75
C ASN A 169 -23.03 -20.94 -11.32
N VAL A 170 -23.24 -22.05 -11.99
CA VAL A 170 -24.50 -22.30 -12.70
C VAL A 170 -24.94 -23.74 -12.50
N GLU A 171 -26.21 -23.97 -12.18
CA GLU A 171 -26.82 -25.29 -12.21
C GLU A 171 -27.17 -25.67 -13.65
N TYR A 172 -26.67 -26.81 -14.12
CA TYR A 172 -26.94 -27.33 -15.46
C TYR A 172 -27.01 -28.87 -15.45
N ALA A 173 -28.06 -29.42 -16.02
CA ALA A 173 -28.32 -30.86 -16.09
C ALA A 173 -28.32 -31.60 -14.73
N GLY A 174 -28.68 -30.88 -13.63
CA GLY A 174 -28.71 -31.43 -12.27
C GLY A 174 -27.36 -31.39 -11.53
N GLU A 175 -26.35 -30.76 -12.12
CA GLU A 175 -25.05 -30.54 -11.49
C GLU A 175 -24.74 -29.06 -11.35
N GLU A 176 -24.11 -28.69 -10.22
CA GLU A 176 -23.59 -27.33 -10.03
C GLU A 176 -22.20 -27.22 -10.70
N LEU A 177 -22.14 -26.39 -11.74
CA LEU A 177 -20.90 -26.07 -12.42
C LEU A 177 -20.23 -24.85 -11.77
N HIS A 178 -19.03 -25.03 -11.23
CA HIS A 178 -18.26 -23.94 -10.67
C HIS A 178 -17.43 -23.23 -11.75
N SER A 179 -17.51 -21.90 -11.78
CA SER A 179 -16.75 -21.10 -12.76
C SER A 179 -15.23 -21.30 -12.67
N SER A 180 -14.71 -21.64 -11.48
CA SER A 180 -13.31 -21.98 -11.25
C SER A 180 -12.83 -23.17 -12.07
N ASP A 181 -13.69 -24.16 -12.29
CA ASP A 181 -13.32 -25.40 -12.99
C ASP A 181 -13.08 -25.18 -14.50
N PHE A 182 -13.62 -24.09 -15.01
CA PHE A 182 -13.50 -23.66 -16.41
C PHE A 182 -12.47 -22.56 -16.61
N ARG A 183 -11.50 -22.42 -15.70
CA ARG A 183 -10.44 -21.43 -15.79
C ARG A 183 -9.08 -22.11 -15.79
N GLY A 184 -8.16 -21.58 -16.58
CA GLY A 184 -6.76 -21.95 -16.59
C GLY A 184 -5.97 -21.22 -15.50
N PRO A 185 -4.73 -21.65 -15.21
CA PRO A 185 -3.83 -21.00 -14.29
C PRO A 185 -3.49 -19.57 -14.72
#